data_a722e1fe423f9184937a6290db1333af
#
_entry.id   a722e1fe423f9184937a6290db1333af
#
_cell.length_a   1.000
_cell.length_b   1.000
_cell.length_c   1.000
_cell.angle_alpha   90.00
_cell.angle_beta   90.00
_cell.angle_gamma   90.00
#
_symmetry.space_group_name_H-M   'P 1'
#
loop_
_entity.id
_entity.type
_entity.pdbx_description
1 polymer ?
#
loop_
_entity_poly.entity_id
_entity_poly.type
_entity_poly.pdbx_seq_one_letter_code
_entity_poly.pdbx_strand_id
1 'polypeptide(L)'
;MARACWLLAVLWSGLGFGVVGHAQGAPETAAQAQAAAPARKTCTVNSSAPTPAETALNKGDYAPAEKLFRDLLAKSADNAVAHEELVRALIGQDKVDAAAKDAEAWAAAAPDNSLALTALGDVRLRQGDPREAFSQFQKAAQADLCNARAFYGVAEVDGLAGLFASSKRLIEEAYRRHPTDDDINMAWIETRQRSERLAKLADYAEHSDQISEENRAKMKTSLAKATQTHTSDCKMAATSPCEATVPMVAVMDGPSRFVGWGLDVKFNGKARRLQIDTGAGGITISRAAAMFLGIQREDTTQIGGIGDKKEVKSSITHVASIKIGGIEFTNCPVEILEKWSVLDSDGLIGADVFDASQVALDFPKHELRVAPLPERPGEKKPDAAKLDAAGDDQEVEAHDPYIAPEMAKWLRIYRSGWDLLMPTGIVETKRIKGEGAWKDKLFILDTGSETNLISPAAAREVTKVSRDDSVGISGIQRAVDKVYEAGKFTLAFANLRLDSPSMTSIDTTKLSHGDGVEVSGLIGAPALFQVVLHIDYRDNLVWCEYTKPK
;
A
#
# COMPACT_ATOMS: atom_id res chain seq x y z
N MET A 1 -39.85 -5.34 -2.51
CA MET A 1 -39.95 -4.47 -1.32
C MET A 1 -38.53 -4.16 -0.92
N ALA A 2 -38.00 -3.06 -1.41
CA ALA A 2 -36.63 -2.61 -1.11
C ALA A 2 -36.66 -1.97 0.29
N ARG A 3 -36.00 -2.62 1.27
CA ARG A 3 -35.73 -2.00 2.56
C ARG A 3 -34.37 -1.30 2.44
N ALA A 4 -34.43 0.02 2.32
CA ALA A 4 -33.25 0.85 2.52
C ALA A 4 -32.68 0.59 3.92
N CYS A 5 -31.34 0.53 4.06
CA CYS A 5 -30.65 0.38 5.34
C CYS A 5 -30.88 1.64 6.20
N TRP A 6 -31.98 1.68 6.93
CA TRP A 6 -32.26 2.68 7.95
C TRP A 6 -32.11 2.01 9.32
N LEU A 7 -31.05 2.34 10.03
CA LEU A 7 -30.85 1.96 11.43
C LEU A 7 -31.73 2.84 12.32
N LEU A 8 -32.62 2.19 13.08
CA LEU A 8 -33.36 2.78 14.18
C LEU A 8 -32.40 3.06 15.35
N ALA A 9 -32.23 4.35 15.67
CA ALA A 9 -31.58 4.77 16.89
C ALA A 9 -32.51 4.48 18.08
N VAL A 10 -32.10 3.60 18.98
CA VAL A 10 -32.74 3.40 20.27
C VAL A 10 -32.17 4.42 21.25
N LEU A 11 -33.01 5.37 21.65
CA LEU A 11 -32.78 6.30 22.74
C LEU A 11 -32.80 5.55 24.09
N TRP A 12 -31.70 5.53 24.80
CA TRP A 12 -31.65 5.20 26.21
C TRP A 12 -31.43 6.47 27.03
N SER A 13 -32.49 6.88 27.71
CA SER A 13 -32.49 7.88 28.77
C SER A 13 -32.07 7.19 30.07
N GLY A 14 -30.94 7.56 30.63
CA GLY A 14 -30.45 7.09 31.93
C GLY A 14 -30.20 8.25 32.88
N LEU A 15 -30.90 8.21 34.00
CA LEU A 15 -30.99 9.15 35.11
C LEU A 15 -29.64 9.50 35.75
N GLY A 16 -29.56 10.76 36.16
CA GLY A 16 -28.45 11.33 36.89
C GLY A 16 -28.41 10.95 38.37
N PHE A 17 -27.22 11.06 38.94
CA PHE A 17 -27.02 11.32 40.37
C PHE A 17 -25.98 12.42 40.55
N GLY A 18 -26.41 13.52 41.14
CA GLY A 18 -25.56 14.62 41.51
C GLY A 18 -24.88 14.37 42.86
N VAL A 19 -23.67 14.85 42.99
CA VAL A 19 -23.04 15.13 44.31
C VAL A 19 -22.56 16.55 44.29
N VAL A 20 -23.11 17.34 45.21
CA VAL A 20 -22.78 18.72 45.49
C VAL A 20 -21.56 18.76 46.41
N GLY A 21 -20.54 19.51 46.03
CA GLY A 21 -19.43 19.87 46.89
C GLY A 21 -19.06 21.36 46.72
N HIS A 22 -19.43 22.20 47.68
CA HIS A 22 -19.06 23.59 47.74
C HIS A 22 -17.62 23.75 48.21
N ALA A 23 -16.83 24.56 47.51
CA ALA A 23 -15.71 25.30 48.09
C ALA A 23 -15.58 26.64 47.37
N GLN A 24 -15.81 27.71 48.16
CA GLN A 24 -15.57 29.09 47.79
C GLN A 24 -14.07 29.39 47.87
N GLY A 25 -13.51 29.98 46.84
CA GLY A 25 -12.16 30.56 46.80
C GLY A 25 -12.16 31.77 45.88
N ALA A 26 -11.71 32.93 46.42
CA ALA A 26 -11.74 34.24 45.82
C ALA A 26 -10.90 34.40 44.53
N PRO A 27 -11.16 35.42 43.70
CA PRO A 27 -10.47 35.58 42.42
C PRO A 27 -9.10 36.24 42.61
N GLU A 28 -8.03 35.51 42.31
CA GLU A 28 -6.72 36.11 42.04
C GLU A 28 -6.64 36.45 40.54
N THR A 29 -6.52 37.75 40.29
CA THR A 29 -6.20 38.30 38.97
C THR A 29 -4.74 37.97 38.63
N ALA A 30 -4.51 36.85 37.99
CA ALA A 30 -3.24 36.55 37.33
C ALA A 30 -3.30 37.12 35.90
N ALA A 31 -2.63 38.28 35.71
CA ALA A 31 -2.25 38.73 34.38
C ALA A 31 -1.32 37.67 33.76
N GLN A 32 -1.87 36.77 33.01
CA GLN A 32 -1.08 35.85 32.16
C GLN A 32 -0.41 36.69 31.07
N ALA A 33 0.90 36.94 31.24
CA ALA A 33 1.75 37.35 30.15
C ALA A 33 1.64 36.28 29.07
N GLN A 34 0.92 36.56 27.99
CA GLN A 34 0.96 35.80 26.78
C GLN A 34 2.40 35.85 26.28
N ALA A 35 3.18 34.80 26.56
CA ALA A 35 4.44 34.59 25.88
C ALA A 35 4.12 34.57 24.37
N ALA A 36 4.64 35.54 23.64
CA ALA A 36 4.51 35.60 22.20
C ALA A 36 4.97 34.25 21.65
N ALA A 37 4.11 33.58 20.92
CA ALA A 37 4.49 32.34 20.22
C ALA A 37 5.74 32.66 19.39
N PRO A 38 6.79 31.80 19.42
CA PRO A 38 8.00 32.06 18.68
C PRO A 38 7.64 32.33 17.23
N ALA A 39 8.15 33.43 16.66
CA ALA A 39 7.89 33.80 15.27
C ALA A 39 8.17 32.57 14.37
N ARG A 40 7.16 32.13 13.63
CA ARG A 40 7.32 31.01 12.68
C ARG A 40 8.48 31.37 11.76
N LYS A 41 9.55 30.57 11.78
CA LYS A 41 10.68 30.69 10.86
C LYS A 41 10.11 30.66 9.44
N THR A 42 10.21 31.74 8.68
CA THR A 42 9.80 31.78 7.28
C THR A 42 10.87 31.09 6.46
N CYS A 43 10.52 29.98 5.84
CA CYS A 43 11.44 29.26 4.96
C CYS A 43 11.53 29.98 3.60
N THR A 44 12.74 30.11 3.10
CA THR A 44 12.96 30.52 1.70
C THR A 44 12.57 29.35 0.80
N VAL A 45 11.70 29.61 -0.19
CA VAL A 45 11.31 28.60 -1.17
C VAL A 45 12.55 28.23 -2.01
N ASN A 46 12.87 26.94 -2.07
CA ASN A 46 13.88 26.46 -3.00
C ASN A 46 13.22 26.30 -4.37
N SER A 47 13.57 27.18 -5.29
CA SER A 47 13.12 27.19 -6.69
C SER A 47 14.29 27.06 -7.66
N SER A 48 15.44 26.57 -7.19
CA SER A 48 16.62 26.37 -8.03
C SER A 48 16.32 25.32 -9.11
N ALA A 49 16.81 25.55 -10.30
CA ALA A 49 16.76 24.53 -11.34
C ALA A 49 17.62 23.31 -10.92
N PRO A 50 17.14 22.08 -11.18
CA PRO A 50 17.90 20.88 -10.85
C PRO A 50 19.28 20.87 -11.50
N THR A 51 20.26 20.38 -10.78
CA THR A 51 21.61 20.16 -11.29
C THR A 51 21.61 18.96 -12.27
N PRO A 52 22.67 18.79 -13.10
CA PRO A 52 22.79 17.59 -13.95
C PRO A 52 22.75 16.28 -13.16
N ALA A 53 23.20 16.26 -11.90
CA ALA A 53 23.16 15.08 -11.04
C ALA A 53 21.73 14.76 -10.58
N GLU A 54 20.98 15.78 -10.14
CA GLU A 54 19.56 15.67 -9.77
C GLU A 54 18.71 15.31 -10.98
N THR A 55 18.98 15.90 -12.16
CA THR A 55 18.29 15.54 -13.41
C THR A 55 18.50 14.06 -13.78
N ALA A 56 19.72 13.54 -13.62
CA ALA A 56 19.99 12.13 -13.85
C ALA A 56 19.23 11.24 -12.83
N LEU A 57 19.21 11.64 -11.55
CA LEU A 57 18.46 10.94 -10.50
C LEU A 57 16.97 10.88 -10.83
N ASN A 58 16.34 12.01 -11.16
CA ASN A 58 14.91 12.12 -11.43
C ASN A 58 14.50 11.35 -12.71
N LYS A 59 15.40 11.23 -13.69
CA LYS A 59 15.18 10.38 -14.87
C LYS A 59 15.28 8.88 -14.61
N GLY A 60 15.71 8.47 -13.41
CA GLY A 60 15.99 7.07 -13.10
C GLY A 60 17.37 6.60 -13.58
N ASP A 61 18.23 7.51 -14.04
CA ASP A 61 19.61 7.23 -14.45
C ASP A 61 20.52 7.15 -13.21
N TYR A 62 20.19 6.25 -12.28
CA TYR A 62 20.76 6.20 -10.93
C TYR A 62 22.27 5.98 -10.90
N ALA A 63 22.84 5.14 -11.79
CA ALA A 63 24.27 4.90 -11.82
C ALA A 63 25.08 6.12 -12.31
N PRO A 64 24.67 6.85 -13.37
CA PRO A 64 25.20 8.18 -13.69
C PRO A 64 25.04 9.20 -12.55
N ALA A 65 23.88 9.24 -11.89
CA ALA A 65 23.63 10.14 -10.75
C ALA A 65 24.59 9.85 -9.59
N GLU A 66 24.75 8.59 -9.18
CA GLU A 66 25.73 8.17 -8.15
C GLU A 66 27.13 8.71 -8.46
N LYS A 67 27.58 8.53 -9.71
CA LYS A 67 28.91 9.00 -10.11
C LYS A 67 29.02 10.52 -9.95
N LEU A 68 28.03 11.27 -10.43
CA LEU A 68 28.05 12.73 -10.36
C LEU A 68 28.03 13.23 -8.92
N PHE A 69 27.23 12.62 -8.03
CA PHE A 69 27.23 12.98 -6.60
C PHE A 69 28.55 12.64 -5.92
N ARG A 70 29.18 11.49 -6.23
CA ARG A 70 30.52 11.17 -5.71
C ARG A 70 31.59 12.16 -6.19
N ASP A 71 31.49 12.62 -7.45
CA ASP A 71 32.41 13.64 -8.01
C ASP A 71 32.18 15.02 -7.31
N LEU A 72 30.95 15.35 -6.89
CA LEU A 72 30.67 16.53 -6.09
C LEU A 72 31.24 16.41 -4.69
N LEU A 73 31.06 15.28 -4.03
CA LEU A 73 31.61 15.01 -2.69
C LEU A 73 33.15 14.94 -2.66
N ALA A 74 33.77 14.50 -3.73
CA ALA A 74 35.24 14.54 -3.84
C ALA A 74 35.78 15.97 -3.89
N LYS A 75 34.99 16.95 -4.35
CA LYS A 75 35.34 18.37 -4.38
C LYS A 75 34.95 19.12 -3.09
N SER A 76 33.86 18.72 -2.47
CA SER A 76 33.31 19.30 -1.24
C SER A 76 32.69 18.19 -0.40
N ALA A 77 33.47 17.62 0.49
CA ALA A 77 33.09 16.49 1.32
C ALA A 77 31.96 16.85 2.35
N ASP A 78 31.72 18.12 2.56
CA ASP A 78 30.70 18.69 3.43
C ASP A 78 29.41 19.06 2.71
N ASN A 79 29.29 18.77 1.41
CA ASN A 79 28.10 19.02 0.63
C ASN A 79 26.96 18.08 1.06
N ALA A 80 26.14 18.56 2.02
CA ALA A 80 25.07 17.79 2.61
C ALA A 80 23.97 17.36 1.60
N VAL A 81 23.67 18.21 0.62
CA VAL A 81 22.71 17.87 -0.45
C VAL A 81 23.26 16.73 -1.31
N ALA A 82 24.53 16.79 -1.70
CA ALA A 82 25.12 15.71 -2.49
C ALA A 82 25.22 14.38 -1.72
N HIS A 83 25.35 14.42 -0.39
CA HIS A 83 25.28 13.21 0.46
C HIS A 83 23.89 12.59 0.46
N GLU A 84 22.85 13.39 0.71
CA GLU A 84 21.46 12.92 0.71
C GLU A 84 21.09 12.31 -0.65
N GLU A 85 21.34 13.04 -1.74
CA GLU A 85 21.02 12.61 -3.09
C GLU A 85 21.83 11.37 -3.54
N LEU A 86 23.06 11.20 -3.04
CA LEU A 86 23.83 9.98 -3.24
C LEU A 86 23.13 8.77 -2.62
N VAL A 87 22.61 8.91 -1.40
CA VAL A 87 21.86 7.83 -0.73
C VAL A 87 20.62 7.47 -1.55
N ARG A 88 19.88 8.44 -2.08
CA ARG A 88 18.73 8.21 -2.97
C ARG A 88 19.14 7.51 -4.27
N ALA A 89 20.25 7.92 -4.89
CA ALA A 89 20.77 7.26 -6.08
C ALA A 89 21.18 5.80 -5.83
N LEU A 90 21.68 5.48 -4.63
CA LEU A 90 22.01 4.11 -4.23
C LEU A 90 20.73 3.29 -3.99
N ILE A 91 19.72 3.86 -3.33
CA ILE A 91 18.40 3.23 -3.12
C ILE A 91 17.76 2.90 -4.48
N GLY A 92 17.76 3.83 -5.43
CA GLY A 92 17.20 3.62 -6.76
C GLY A 92 17.90 2.53 -7.58
N GLN A 93 19.15 2.18 -7.22
CA GLN A 93 19.89 1.05 -7.80
C GLN A 93 19.71 -0.26 -7.04
N ASP A 94 18.82 -0.35 -6.06
CA ASP A 94 18.67 -1.47 -5.11
C ASP A 94 19.95 -1.78 -4.31
N LYS A 95 20.89 -0.82 -4.21
CA LYS A 95 22.11 -0.91 -3.40
C LYS A 95 21.82 -0.51 -1.95
N VAL A 96 20.78 -1.10 -1.34
CA VAL A 96 20.24 -0.69 -0.03
C VAL A 96 21.29 -0.80 1.08
N ASP A 97 22.12 -1.85 1.08
CA ASP A 97 23.20 -2.01 2.06
C ASP A 97 24.27 -0.91 1.96
N ALA A 98 24.60 -0.48 0.74
CA ALA A 98 25.54 0.61 0.53
C ALA A 98 24.94 1.95 0.97
N ALA A 99 23.67 2.20 0.64
CA ALA A 99 22.94 3.37 1.09
C ALA A 99 22.86 3.42 2.62
N ALA A 100 22.56 2.29 3.27
CA ALA A 100 22.50 2.18 4.73
C ALA A 100 23.84 2.51 5.38
N LYS A 101 24.92 1.93 4.87
CA LYS A 101 26.27 2.21 5.38
C LYS A 101 26.64 3.69 5.28
N ASP A 102 26.36 4.33 4.16
CA ASP A 102 26.68 5.74 3.93
C ASP A 102 25.80 6.65 4.82
N ALA A 103 24.47 6.42 4.88
CA ALA A 103 23.54 7.21 5.69
C ALA A 103 23.79 7.06 7.20
N GLU A 104 24.03 5.83 7.69
CA GLU A 104 24.32 5.56 9.10
C GLU A 104 25.63 6.23 9.55
N ALA A 105 26.67 6.11 8.73
CA ALA A 105 27.96 6.75 9.03
C ALA A 105 27.82 8.28 9.07
N TRP A 106 27.07 8.85 8.13
CA TRP A 106 26.84 10.30 8.08
C TRP A 106 25.98 10.78 9.26
N ALA A 107 24.86 10.13 9.55
CA ALA A 107 24.01 10.48 10.70
C ALA A 107 24.73 10.31 12.04
N ALA A 108 25.64 9.32 12.18
CA ALA A 108 26.48 9.17 13.37
C ALA A 108 27.50 10.32 13.52
N ALA A 109 28.06 10.80 12.40
CA ALA A 109 29.01 11.92 12.39
C ALA A 109 28.32 13.28 12.57
N ALA A 110 27.07 13.41 12.18
CA ALA A 110 26.30 14.65 12.20
C ALA A 110 24.84 14.42 12.71
N PRO A 111 24.67 14.05 13.99
CA PRO A 111 23.38 13.57 14.53
C PRO A 111 22.26 14.63 14.54
N ASP A 112 22.59 15.90 14.46
CA ASP A 112 21.64 17.01 14.39
C ASP A 112 21.46 17.57 12.96
N ASN A 113 22.12 16.96 11.97
CA ASN A 113 21.99 17.39 10.59
C ASN A 113 20.68 16.85 9.98
N SER A 114 19.79 17.76 9.62
CA SER A 114 18.46 17.43 9.10
C SER A 114 18.52 16.56 7.84
N LEU A 115 19.43 16.83 6.89
CA LEU A 115 19.57 16.02 5.67
C LEU A 115 20.17 14.63 5.94
N ALA A 116 21.08 14.50 6.91
CA ALA A 116 21.60 13.19 7.32
C ALA A 116 20.51 12.32 7.94
N LEU A 117 19.65 12.92 8.78
CA LEU A 117 18.50 12.24 9.36
C LEU A 117 17.45 11.88 8.28
N THR A 118 17.25 12.74 7.28
CA THR A 118 16.36 12.44 6.14
C THR A 118 16.89 11.25 5.35
N ALA A 119 18.16 11.25 4.95
CA ALA A 119 18.79 10.14 4.24
C ALA A 119 18.70 8.81 5.03
N LEU A 120 18.87 8.86 6.36
CA LEU A 120 18.69 7.69 7.21
C LEU A 120 17.23 7.24 7.23
N GLY A 121 16.28 8.18 7.24
CA GLY A 121 14.85 7.89 7.13
C GLY A 121 14.50 7.17 5.83
N ASP A 122 15.00 7.64 4.68
CA ASP A 122 14.81 7.03 3.37
C ASP A 122 15.32 5.57 3.35
N VAL A 123 16.52 5.36 3.93
CA VAL A 123 17.09 4.02 4.06
C VAL A 123 16.22 3.11 4.93
N ARG A 124 15.76 3.59 6.10
CA ARG A 124 14.90 2.78 6.99
C ARG A 124 13.57 2.43 6.33
N LEU A 125 12.98 3.38 5.60
CA LEU A 125 11.76 3.12 4.82
C LEU A 125 12.01 2.03 3.77
N ARG A 126 13.07 2.18 3.01
CA ARG A 126 13.43 1.18 1.98
C ARG A 126 13.81 -0.18 2.56
N GLN A 127 14.30 -0.25 3.81
CA GLN A 127 14.56 -1.49 4.55
C GLN A 127 13.31 -2.13 5.16
N GLY A 128 12.11 -1.55 4.96
CA GLY A 128 10.85 -2.06 5.50
C GLY A 128 10.66 -1.78 7.00
N ASP A 129 11.30 -0.73 7.51
CA ASP A 129 11.09 -0.23 8.88
C ASP A 129 10.46 1.18 8.86
N PRO A 130 9.16 1.27 8.52
CA PRO A 130 8.47 2.57 8.44
C PRO A 130 8.37 3.27 9.81
N ARG A 131 8.45 2.54 10.94
CA ARG A 131 8.43 3.18 12.27
C ARG A 131 9.72 3.95 12.54
N GLU A 132 10.87 3.32 12.26
CA GLU A 132 12.15 3.99 12.43
C GLU A 132 12.31 5.11 11.39
N ALA A 133 11.87 4.89 10.13
CA ALA A 133 11.83 5.92 9.11
C ALA A 133 11.07 7.17 9.58
N PHE A 134 9.85 6.98 10.09
CA PHE A 134 9.05 8.05 10.66
C PHE A 134 9.77 8.82 11.77
N SER A 135 10.42 8.08 12.69
CA SER A 135 11.21 8.68 13.78
C SER A 135 12.34 9.57 13.24
N GLN A 136 13.07 9.09 12.22
CA GLN A 136 14.17 9.84 11.63
C GLN A 136 13.68 11.08 10.87
N PHE A 137 12.62 10.96 10.07
CA PHE A 137 12.02 12.09 9.36
C PHE A 137 11.45 13.15 10.33
N GLN A 138 10.82 12.72 11.44
CA GLN A 138 10.37 13.67 12.47
C GLN A 138 11.54 14.42 13.11
N LYS A 139 12.63 13.74 13.47
CA LYS A 139 13.85 14.40 13.99
C LYS A 139 14.42 15.36 12.96
N ALA A 140 14.47 14.95 11.68
CA ALA A 140 14.93 15.80 10.60
C ALA A 140 14.08 17.09 10.47
N ALA A 141 12.75 16.97 10.47
CA ALA A 141 11.84 18.11 10.43
C ALA A 141 11.95 19.02 11.68
N GLN A 142 12.25 18.44 12.84
CA GLN A 142 12.50 19.23 14.07
C GLN A 142 13.85 19.96 14.03
N ALA A 143 14.89 19.33 13.47
CA ALA A 143 16.22 19.93 13.31
C ALA A 143 16.19 21.09 12.30
N ASP A 144 15.46 20.96 11.21
CA ASP A 144 15.22 22.06 10.27
C ASP A 144 13.78 22.05 9.71
N LEU A 145 12.99 23.01 10.17
CA LEU A 145 11.60 23.23 9.70
C LEU A 145 11.51 23.61 8.21
N CYS A 146 12.64 23.89 7.57
CA CYS A 146 12.68 24.24 6.14
C CYS A 146 13.08 23.06 5.25
N ASN A 147 13.45 21.91 5.82
CA ASN A 147 13.76 20.71 5.06
C ASN A 147 12.46 20.10 4.46
N ALA A 148 12.23 20.35 3.18
CA ALA A 148 11.06 19.86 2.46
C ALA A 148 11.00 18.32 2.42
N ARG A 149 12.15 17.67 2.23
CA ARG A 149 12.27 16.22 2.16
C ARG A 149 11.91 15.52 3.46
N ALA A 150 12.21 16.12 4.62
CA ALA A 150 11.79 15.56 5.90
C ALA A 150 10.26 15.52 6.04
N PHE A 151 9.56 16.57 5.59
CA PHE A 151 8.09 16.59 5.56
C PHE A 151 7.52 15.59 4.56
N TYR A 152 8.16 15.46 3.40
CA TYR A 152 7.77 14.49 2.39
C TYR A 152 7.93 13.05 2.91
N GLY A 153 9.05 12.71 3.54
CA GLY A 153 9.28 11.38 4.11
C GLY A 153 8.27 11.02 5.21
N VAL A 154 7.88 11.98 6.08
CA VAL A 154 6.77 11.76 7.03
C VAL A 154 5.48 11.48 6.27
N ALA A 155 5.20 12.23 5.18
CA ALA A 155 3.99 12.05 4.38
C ALA A 155 3.92 10.69 3.68
N GLU A 156 5.05 10.17 3.21
CA GLU A 156 5.14 8.83 2.63
C GLU A 156 4.77 7.75 3.65
N VAL A 157 5.35 7.81 4.86
CA VAL A 157 5.02 6.87 5.93
C VAL A 157 3.56 7.01 6.36
N ASP A 158 3.05 8.23 6.48
CA ASP A 158 1.64 8.49 6.80
C ASP A 158 0.72 7.89 5.72
N GLY A 159 1.07 8.04 4.44
CA GLY A 159 0.34 7.44 3.32
C GLY A 159 0.26 5.92 3.41
N LEU A 160 1.40 5.26 3.63
CA LEU A 160 1.46 3.81 3.85
C LEU A 160 0.60 3.38 5.06
N ALA A 161 0.59 4.17 6.13
CA ALA A 161 -0.20 3.89 7.35
C ALA A 161 -1.69 4.26 7.22
N GLY A 162 -2.13 4.76 6.04
CA GLY A 162 -3.51 5.18 5.80
C GLY A 162 -3.88 6.55 6.38
N LEU A 163 -2.91 7.32 6.91
CA LEU A 163 -3.10 8.67 7.44
C LEU A 163 -3.19 9.69 6.28
N PHE A 164 -4.16 9.49 5.40
CA PHE A 164 -4.25 10.23 4.13
C PHE A 164 -4.45 11.73 4.30
N ALA A 165 -5.21 12.17 5.33
CA ALA A 165 -5.37 13.60 5.61
C ALA A 165 -4.07 14.23 6.10
N SER A 166 -3.32 13.54 6.96
CA SER A 166 -2.01 13.97 7.42
C SER A 166 -1.00 14.00 6.27
N SER A 167 -0.93 12.91 5.48
CA SER A 167 -0.05 12.79 4.30
C SER A 167 -0.29 13.94 3.32
N LYS A 168 -1.54 14.17 2.89
CA LYS A 168 -1.90 15.28 1.98
C LYS A 168 -1.42 16.64 2.50
N ARG A 169 -1.65 16.93 3.79
CA ARG A 169 -1.21 18.19 4.42
C ARG A 169 0.30 18.35 4.41
N LEU A 170 1.04 17.26 4.70
CA LEU A 170 2.50 17.27 4.75
C LEU A 170 3.13 17.37 3.35
N ILE A 171 2.53 16.74 2.34
CA ILE A 171 2.91 16.92 0.94
C ILE A 171 2.76 18.39 0.52
N GLU A 172 1.67 19.06 0.90
CA GLU A 172 1.49 20.48 0.63
C GLU A 172 2.52 21.35 1.35
N GLU A 173 2.90 20.98 2.59
CA GLU A 173 3.96 21.65 3.32
C GLU A 173 5.32 21.46 2.65
N ALA A 174 5.64 20.26 2.16
CA ALA A 174 6.86 19.98 1.42
C ALA A 174 6.90 20.76 0.10
N TYR A 175 5.84 20.71 -0.69
CA TYR A 175 5.74 21.41 -1.97
C TYR A 175 5.91 22.93 -1.83
N ARG A 176 5.32 23.54 -0.82
CA ARG A 176 5.51 24.99 -0.55
C ARG A 176 6.96 25.36 -0.29
N ARG A 177 7.80 24.43 0.18
CA ARG A 177 9.24 24.66 0.47
C ARG A 177 10.13 24.37 -0.74
N HIS A 178 9.80 23.32 -1.49
CA HIS A 178 10.62 22.87 -2.63
C HIS A 178 9.75 22.35 -3.79
N PRO A 179 9.10 23.25 -4.54
CA PRO A 179 8.20 22.85 -5.63
C PRO A 179 8.93 22.30 -6.86
N THR A 180 10.25 22.48 -6.97
CA THR A 180 11.09 21.98 -8.06
C THR A 180 11.72 20.62 -7.75
N ASP A 181 11.53 20.09 -6.54
CA ASP A 181 11.86 18.70 -6.23
C ASP A 181 10.85 17.79 -6.94
N ASP A 182 11.34 16.85 -7.73
CA ASP A 182 10.49 16.07 -8.65
C ASP A 182 9.53 15.14 -7.91
N ASP A 183 10.00 14.40 -6.90
CA ASP A 183 9.16 13.49 -6.12
C ASP A 183 8.08 14.26 -5.34
N ILE A 184 8.46 15.39 -4.73
CA ILE A 184 7.53 16.24 -3.99
C ILE A 184 6.49 16.82 -4.93
N ASN A 185 6.91 17.29 -6.12
CA ASN A 185 6.00 17.83 -7.13
C ASN A 185 5.02 16.76 -7.63
N MET A 186 5.51 15.56 -7.95
CA MET A 186 4.65 14.47 -8.38
C MET A 186 3.65 14.05 -7.30
N ALA A 187 4.11 13.89 -6.05
CA ALA A 187 3.24 13.59 -4.93
C ALA A 187 2.17 14.67 -4.74
N TRP A 188 2.55 15.95 -4.85
CA TRP A 188 1.59 17.06 -4.76
C TRP A 188 0.56 17.03 -5.90
N ILE A 189 0.97 16.74 -7.14
CA ILE A 189 0.06 16.58 -8.28
C ILE A 189 -0.96 15.47 -7.99
N GLU A 190 -0.53 14.33 -7.43
CA GLU A 190 -1.42 13.22 -7.12
C GLU A 190 -2.46 13.55 -6.03
N THR A 191 -2.21 14.55 -5.18
CA THR A 191 -3.21 15.01 -4.20
C THR A 191 -4.31 15.90 -4.78
N ARG A 192 -4.22 16.30 -6.06
CA ARG A 192 -5.19 17.20 -6.72
C ARG A 192 -6.45 16.45 -7.16
N GLN A 193 -7.52 17.20 -7.35
CA GLN A 193 -8.73 16.69 -8.00
C GLN A 193 -8.40 16.17 -9.41
N ARG A 194 -9.17 15.21 -9.89
CA ARG A 194 -8.86 14.48 -11.12
C ARG A 194 -8.58 15.39 -12.33
N SER A 195 -9.46 16.36 -12.60
CA SER A 195 -9.29 17.26 -13.76
C SER A 195 -8.00 18.08 -13.64
N GLU A 196 -7.73 18.64 -12.46
CA GLU A 196 -6.50 19.38 -12.19
C GLU A 196 -5.27 18.47 -12.28
N ARG A 197 -5.35 17.26 -11.69
CA ARG A 197 -4.27 16.27 -11.74
C ARG A 197 -3.92 15.88 -13.16
N LEU A 198 -4.91 15.53 -13.99
CA LEU A 198 -4.67 15.16 -15.38
C LEU A 198 -4.06 16.32 -16.19
N ALA A 199 -4.52 17.55 -15.97
CA ALA A 199 -3.96 18.72 -16.61
C ALA A 199 -2.48 18.96 -16.22
N LYS A 200 -2.16 18.84 -14.92
CA LYS A 200 -0.78 18.98 -14.40
C LYS A 200 0.14 17.87 -14.88
N LEU A 201 -0.33 16.62 -14.91
CA LEU A 201 0.44 15.50 -15.45
C LEU A 201 0.70 15.64 -16.94
N ALA A 202 -0.27 16.19 -17.71
CA ALA A 202 -0.09 16.48 -19.12
C ALA A 202 0.96 17.59 -19.35
N ASP A 203 0.89 18.65 -18.56
CA ASP A 203 1.89 19.73 -18.59
C ASP A 203 3.28 19.23 -18.20
N TYR A 204 3.39 18.43 -17.14
CA TYR A 204 4.63 17.78 -16.73
C TYR A 204 5.19 16.88 -17.84
N ALA A 205 4.36 16.02 -18.44
CA ALA A 205 4.77 15.15 -19.52
C ALA A 205 5.23 15.90 -20.78
N GLU A 206 4.73 17.12 -21.03
CA GLU A 206 5.11 17.92 -22.19
C GLU A 206 6.39 18.73 -21.95
N HIS A 207 6.52 19.33 -20.76
CA HIS A 207 7.51 20.38 -20.54
C HIS A 207 8.64 20.01 -19.57
N SER A 208 8.47 18.97 -18.71
CA SER A 208 9.51 18.61 -17.75
C SER A 208 10.73 17.99 -18.45
N ASP A 209 11.92 18.42 -18.04
CA ASP A 209 13.21 17.81 -18.39
C ASP A 209 13.68 16.75 -17.36
N GLN A 210 12.88 16.54 -16.31
CA GLN A 210 13.17 15.59 -15.22
C GLN A 210 12.68 14.17 -15.52
N ILE A 211 11.92 13.96 -16.59
CA ILE A 211 11.38 12.65 -16.97
C ILE A 211 12.16 12.05 -18.16
N SER A 212 12.45 10.75 -18.11
CA SER A 212 13.05 10.05 -19.25
C SER A 212 12.07 9.96 -20.43
N GLU A 213 12.59 9.85 -21.66
CA GLU A 213 11.74 9.74 -22.87
C GLU A 213 10.83 8.51 -22.82
N GLU A 214 11.31 7.40 -22.24
CA GLU A 214 10.50 6.20 -22.05
C GLU A 214 9.33 6.46 -21.11
N ASN A 215 9.59 7.06 -19.94
CA ASN A 215 8.54 7.37 -18.95
C ASN A 215 7.60 8.46 -19.48
N ARG A 216 8.09 9.42 -20.22
CA ARG A 216 7.28 10.44 -20.94
C ARG A 216 6.28 9.79 -21.88
N ALA A 217 6.73 8.84 -22.71
CA ALA A 217 5.86 8.12 -23.64
C ALA A 217 4.81 7.27 -22.90
N LYS A 218 5.20 6.59 -21.83
CA LYS A 218 4.29 5.83 -20.96
C LYS A 218 3.24 6.75 -20.32
N MET A 219 3.65 7.87 -19.76
CA MET A 219 2.76 8.86 -19.14
C MET A 219 1.77 9.44 -20.16
N LYS A 220 2.22 9.87 -21.33
CA LYS A 220 1.33 10.37 -22.41
C LYS A 220 0.30 9.33 -22.84
N THR A 221 0.70 8.06 -22.93
CA THR A 221 -0.22 6.96 -23.25
C THR A 221 -1.25 6.77 -22.14
N SER A 222 -0.84 6.77 -20.88
CA SER A 222 -1.73 6.63 -19.73
C SER A 222 -2.70 7.80 -19.61
N LEU A 223 -2.24 9.04 -19.85
CA LEU A 223 -3.08 10.23 -19.85
C LEU A 223 -4.14 10.21 -20.96
N ALA A 224 -3.76 9.79 -22.18
CA ALA A 224 -4.71 9.66 -23.28
C ALA A 224 -5.84 8.67 -22.97
N LYS A 225 -5.52 7.60 -22.23
CA LYS A 225 -6.52 6.65 -21.72
C LYS A 225 -7.36 7.27 -20.59
N ALA A 226 -6.70 7.85 -19.60
CA ALA A 226 -7.38 8.44 -18.45
C ALA A 226 -8.36 9.55 -18.82
N THR A 227 -8.13 10.29 -19.91
CA THR A 227 -9.07 11.31 -20.40
C THR A 227 -10.28 10.71 -21.12
N GLN A 228 -10.22 9.46 -21.56
CA GLN A 228 -11.32 8.78 -22.24
C GLN A 228 -12.18 7.95 -21.26
N THR A 229 -11.63 7.57 -20.10
CA THR A 229 -12.34 6.81 -19.08
C THR A 229 -12.93 7.74 -18.02
N HIS A 230 -14.18 7.51 -17.63
CA HIS A 230 -14.82 8.20 -16.51
C HIS A 230 -14.62 7.38 -15.24
N THR A 231 -14.35 8.04 -14.10
CA THR A 231 -14.04 7.40 -12.82
C THR A 231 -15.25 6.87 -12.06
N SER A 232 -16.42 6.85 -12.67
CA SER A 232 -17.60 6.22 -12.05
C SER A 232 -17.50 4.69 -11.97
N ASP A 233 -16.29 4.16 -11.99
CA ASP A 233 -16.02 2.77 -12.24
C ASP A 233 -16.18 1.91 -11.01
N CYS A 234 -16.83 0.75 -11.18
CA CYS A 234 -17.05 -0.29 -10.18
C CYS A 234 -17.81 0.16 -8.93
N LYS A 235 -19.00 0.71 -9.10
CA LYS A 235 -19.87 1.05 -7.98
C LYS A 235 -20.79 -0.10 -7.63
N MET A 236 -20.91 -0.38 -6.32
CA MET A 236 -21.95 -1.28 -5.83
C MET A 236 -23.33 -0.69 -6.18
N ALA A 237 -24.17 -1.47 -6.85
CA ALA A 237 -25.50 -1.03 -7.23
C ALA A 237 -26.35 -0.72 -5.97
N ALA A 238 -27.13 0.36 -6.01
CA ALA A 238 -27.98 0.77 -4.88
C ALA A 238 -29.02 -0.29 -4.46
N THR A 239 -29.28 -1.25 -5.34
CA THR A 239 -30.17 -2.40 -5.08
C THR A 239 -29.46 -3.57 -4.39
N SER A 240 -28.15 -3.53 -4.26
CA SER A 240 -27.37 -4.56 -3.57
C SER A 240 -27.64 -4.54 -2.07
N PRO A 241 -27.62 -5.70 -1.40
CA PRO A 241 -27.72 -5.74 0.05
C PRO A 241 -26.46 -5.13 0.67
N CYS A 242 -26.59 -4.41 1.79
CA CYS A 242 -25.44 -3.89 2.53
C CYS A 242 -24.64 -4.99 3.23
N GLU A 243 -25.28 -6.14 3.48
CA GLU A 243 -24.65 -7.31 4.08
C GLU A 243 -24.88 -8.52 3.18
N ALA A 244 -23.84 -9.30 2.96
CA ALA A 244 -23.94 -10.52 2.17
C ALA A 244 -22.96 -11.58 2.67
N THR A 245 -23.39 -12.83 2.58
CA THR A 245 -22.55 -14.01 2.73
C THR A 245 -22.52 -14.75 1.42
N VAL A 246 -21.31 -14.94 0.87
CA VAL A 246 -21.10 -15.59 -0.42
C VAL A 246 -20.25 -16.85 -0.18
N PRO A 247 -20.70 -18.03 -0.61
CA PRO A 247 -19.90 -19.24 -0.46
C PRO A 247 -18.62 -19.15 -1.31
N MET A 248 -17.49 -19.46 -0.70
CA MET A 248 -16.25 -19.68 -1.40
C MET A 248 -16.20 -21.09 -1.95
N VAL A 249 -15.68 -21.24 -3.15
CA VAL A 249 -15.58 -22.51 -3.87
C VAL A 249 -14.11 -22.88 -4.09
N ALA A 250 -13.79 -24.16 -4.04
CA ALA A 250 -12.44 -24.62 -4.30
C ALA A 250 -12.04 -24.32 -5.74
N VAL A 251 -10.85 -23.73 -5.92
CA VAL A 251 -10.17 -23.60 -7.21
C VAL A 251 -9.19 -24.76 -7.33
N MET A 252 -9.26 -25.49 -8.42
CA MET A 252 -8.47 -26.69 -8.67
C MET A 252 -7.61 -26.49 -9.90
N ASP A 253 -6.37 -26.97 -9.86
CA ASP A 253 -5.51 -27.15 -11.01
C ASP A 253 -5.53 -28.65 -11.38
N GLY A 254 -6.28 -28.96 -12.44
CA GLY A 254 -6.57 -30.34 -12.79
C GLY A 254 -7.47 -31.04 -11.76
N PRO A 255 -7.52 -32.39 -11.78
CA PRO A 255 -8.51 -33.14 -11.01
C PRO A 255 -8.23 -33.26 -9.50
N SER A 256 -7.00 -32.99 -9.04
CA SER A 256 -6.59 -33.32 -7.68
C SER A 256 -5.77 -32.26 -6.95
N ARG A 257 -5.32 -31.21 -7.63
CA ARG A 257 -4.51 -30.15 -7.00
C ARG A 257 -5.41 -28.99 -6.60
N PHE A 258 -5.61 -28.81 -5.30
CA PHE A 258 -6.23 -27.61 -4.75
C PHE A 258 -5.24 -26.46 -4.76
N VAL A 259 -5.65 -25.30 -5.26
CA VAL A 259 -4.79 -24.11 -5.41
C VAL A 259 -5.27 -22.90 -4.62
N GLY A 260 -6.50 -22.90 -4.16
CA GLY A 260 -7.03 -21.81 -3.34
C GLY A 260 -8.56 -21.77 -3.34
N TRP A 261 -9.08 -20.72 -2.74
CA TRP A 261 -10.50 -20.43 -2.67
C TRP A 261 -10.88 -19.35 -3.69
N GLY A 262 -12.04 -19.47 -4.27
CA GLY A 262 -12.57 -18.53 -5.26
C GLY A 262 -14.04 -18.25 -5.09
N LEU A 263 -14.55 -17.38 -5.95
CA LEU A 263 -15.96 -16.99 -6.02
C LEU A 263 -16.51 -17.30 -7.42
N ASP A 264 -17.77 -17.70 -7.48
CA ASP A 264 -18.52 -17.75 -8.74
C ASP A 264 -19.02 -16.33 -9.07
N VAL A 265 -18.38 -15.71 -10.06
CA VAL A 265 -18.63 -14.31 -10.49
C VAL A 265 -19.41 -14.33 -11.80
N LYS A 266 -20.49 -13.55 -11.88
CA LYS A 266 -21.30 -13.44 -13.11
C LYS A 266 -21.01 -12.11 -13.81
N PHE A 267 -20.52 -12.19 -15.03
CA PHE A 267 -20.24 -11.07 -15.92
C PHE A 267 -21.38 -10.96 -16.95
N ASN A 268 -22.18 -9.89 -16.89
CA ASN A 268 -23.36 -9.73 -17.74
C ASN A 268 -24.24 -10.99 -17.78
N GLY A 269 -24.39 -11.67 -16.62
CA GLY A 269 -25.20 -12.88 -16.46
C GLY A 269 -24.49 -14.21 -16.70
N LYS A 270 -23.29 -14.25 -17.28
CA LYS A 270 -22.52 -15.49 -17.50
C LYS A 270 -21.50 -15.70 -16.38
N ALA A 271 -21.42 -16.88 -15.79
CA ALA A 271 -20.58 -17.19 -14.65
C ALA A 271 -19.17 -17.65 -15.03
N ARG A 272 -18.18 -17.23 -14.21
CA ARG A 272 -16.80 -17.73 -14.16
C ARG A 272 -16.34 -17.81 -12.73
N ARG A 273 -15.43 -18.75 -12.47
CA ARG A 273 -14.81 -18.92 -11.15
C ARG A 273 -13.49 -18.15 -11.10
N LEU A 274 -13.39 -17.18 -10.20
CA LEU A 274 -12.19 -16.41 -9.97
C LEU A 274 -11.62 -16.74 -8.60
N GLN A 275 -10.30 -16.91 -8.50
CA GLN A 275 -9.61 -17.10 -7.23
C GLN A 275 -9.60 -15.77 -6.46
N ILE A 276 -9.86 -15.83 -5.15
CA ILE A 276 -9.73 -14.67 -4.25
C ILE A 276 -8.24 -14.46 -3.97
N ASP A 277 -7.77 -13.26 -4.26
CA ASP A 277 -6.35 -12.91 -4.17
C ASP A 277 -6.19 -11.53 -3.53
N THR A 278 -5.76 -11.48 -2.25
CA THR A 278 -5.51 -10.21 -1.56
C THR A 278 -4.18 -9.55 -1.95
N GLY A 279 -3.33 -10.27 -2.71
CA GLY A 279 -2.11 -9.74 -3.33
C GLY A 279 -2.33 -9.26 -4.77
N ALA A 280 -3.59 -9.23 -5.24
CA ALA A 280 -3.95 -8.69 -6.55
C ALA A 280 -5.00 -7.59 -6.40
N GLY A 281 -4.99 -6.61 -7.32
CA GLY A 281 -5.97 -5.54 -7.37
C GLY A 281 -7.07 -5.77 -8.39
N GLY A 282 -8.31 -5.42 -8.05
CA GLY A 282 -9.45 -5.45 -8.95
C GLY A 282 -9.82 -6.83 -9.47
N ILE A 283 -10.21 -6.90 -10.73
CA ILE A 283 -10.64 -8.16 -11.39
C ILE A 283 -9.79 -8.39 -12.63
N THR A 284 -9.10 -9.53 -12.64
CA THR A 284 -8.28 -9.98 -13.77
C THR A 284 -8.79 -11.31 -14.29
N ILE A 285 -9.00 -11.44 -15.61
CA ILE A 285 -9.46 -12.68 -16.23
C ILE A 285 -8.51 -13.15 -17.35
N SER A 286 -8.53 -14.46 -17.61
CA SER A 286 -7.82 -15.02 -18.73
C SER A 286 -8.48 -14.63 -20.06
N ARG A 287 -7.69 -14.60 -21.15
CA ARG A 287 -8.23 -14.43 -22.51
C ARG A 287 -9.31 -15.46 -22.85
N ALA A 288 -9.14 -16.71 -22.41
CA ALA A 288 -10.13 -17.77 -22.64
C ALA A 288 -11.46 -17.47 -21.94
N ALA A 289 -11.40 -17.00 -20.68
CA ALA A 289 -12.59 -16.56 -19.94
C ALA A 289 -13.27 -15.37 -20.63
N ALA A 290 -12.51 -14.36 -21.06
CA ALA A 290 -13.05 -13.20 -21.78
C ALA A 290 -13.78 -13.60 -23.06
N MET A 291 -13.19 -14.48 -23.86
CA MET A 291 -13.83 -15.02 -25.09
C MET A 291 -15.13 -15.75 -24.79
N PHE A 292 -15.17 -16.60 -23.76
CA PHE A 292 -16.39 -17.31 -23.36
C PHE A 292 -17.49 -16.34 -22.90
N LEU A 293 -17.10 -15.30 -22.14
CA LEU A 293 -18.01 -14.26 -21.65
C LEU A 293 -18.52 -13.36 -22.77
N GLY A 294 -17.83 -13.30 -23.90
CA GLY A 294 -18.09 -12.36 -24.99
C GLY A 294 -17.63 -10.94 -24.69
N ILE A 295 -16.66 -10.80 -23.79
CA ILE A 295 -16.06 -9.52 -23.40
C ILE A 295 -15.01 -9.16 -24.47
N GLN A 296 -15.16 -7.98 -25.06
CA GLN A 296 -14.22 -7.46 -26.05
C GLN A 296 -13.15 -6.61 -25.38
N ARG A 297 -11.94 -6.63 -25.94
CA ARG A 297 -10.83 -5.83 -25.46
C ARG A 297 -10.92 -4.42 -26.03
N GLU A 298 -10.70 -3.43 -25.18
CA GLU A 298 -10.74 -2.04 -25.59
C GLU A 298 -9.33 -1.46 -25.72
N ASP A 299 -8.49 -1.61 -24.69
CA ASP A 299 -7.15 -1.04 -24.65
C ASP A 299 -6.07 -2.06 -24.29
N THR A 300 -4.82 -1.80 -24.70
CA THR A 300 -3.68 -2.65 -24.34
C THR A 300 -2.83 -1.97 -23.27
N THR A 301 -2.52 -2.70 -22.20
CA THR A 301 -1.64 -2.27 -21.11
C THR A 301 -0.62 -3.37 -20.78
N GLN A 302 0.13 -3.22 -19.69
CA GLN A 302 1.10 -4.19 -19.20
C GLN A 302 0.94 -4.34 -17.70
N ILE A 303 1.00 -5.57 -17.20
CA ILE A 303 0.90 -5.89 -15.78
C ILE A 303 2.19 -6.53 -15.28
N GLY A 304 2.60 -6.15 -14.07
CA GLY A 304 3.66 -6.75 -13.31
C GLY A 304 3.17 -7.86 -12.36
N GLY A 305 4.10 -8.50 -11.68
CA GLY A 305 3.82 -9.53 -10.65
C GLY A 305 5.05 -10.38 -10.36
N ILE A 306 4.87 -11.46 -9.58
CA ILE A 306 5.95 -12.39 -9.25
C ILE A 306 6.43 -13.12 -10.51
N GLY A 307 7.76 -13.15 -10.72
CA GLY A 307 8.46 -13.86 -11.79
C GLY A 307 9.61 -13.05 -12.39
N ASP A 308 10.54 -13.75 -13.07
CA ASP A 308 11.79 -13.14 -13.56
C ASP A 308 11.71 -12.64 -15.00
N LYS A 309 10.57 -12.79 -15.67
CA LYS A 309 10.39 -12.37 -17.06
C LYS A 309 9.64 -11.03 -17.16
N LYS A 310 9.71 -10.43 -18.36
CA LYS A 310 9.10 -9.13 -18.67
C LYS A 310 7.61 -9.11 -18.37
N GLU A 311 7.08 -7.92 -18.11
CA GLU A 311 5.66 -7.61 -17.98
C GLU A 311 4.79 -8.32 -19.01
N VAL A 312 3.65 -8.82 -18.59
CA VAL A 312 2.69 -9.51 -19.46
C VAL A 312 1.77 -8.47 -20.10
N LYS A 313 1.52 -8.64 -21.39
CA LYS A 313 0.54 -7.77 -22.07
C LYS A 313 -0.85 -8.07 -21.55
N SER A 314 -1.57 -7.03 -21.20
CA SER A 314 -2.96 -7.08 -20.80
C SER A 314 -3.79 -6.05 -21.57
N SER A 315 -5.09 -6.14 -21.44
CA SER A 315 -6.03 -5.12 -21.92
C SER A 315 -7.10 -4.89 -20.86
N ILE A 316 -7.54 -3.64 -20.72
CA ILE A 316 -8.62 -3.28 -19.80
C ILE A 316 -9.88 -3.04 -20.62
N THR A 317 -11.02 -3.47 -20.09
CA THR A 317 -12.35 -3.21 -20.62
C THR A 317 -13.33 -2.99 -19.48
N HIS A 318 -14.49 -2.38 -19.75
CA HIS A 318 -15.52 -2.17 -18.75
C HIS A 318 -16.67 -3.17 -18.91
N VAL A 319 -17.09 -3.77 -17.80
CA VAL A 319 -18.21 -4.71 -17.77
C VAL A 319 -19.40 -4.05 -17.07
N ALA A 320 -20.52 -3.99 -17.77
CA ALA A 320 -21.71 -3.26 -17.30
C ALA A 320 -22.29 -3.82 -16.01
N SER A 321 -22.28 -5.14 -15.80
CA SER A 321 -22.79 -5.79 -14.59
C SER A 321 -21.87 -6.94 -14.16
N ILE A 322 -21.42 -6.89 -12.91
CA ILE A 322 -20.69 -7.97 -12.26
C ILE A 322 -21.43 -8.35 -10.99
N LYS A 323 -21.85 -9.64 -10.87
CA LYS A 323 -22.57 -10.14 -9.70
C LYS A 323 -21.76 -11.18 -8.95
N ILE A 324 -21.66 -11.00 -7.64
CA ILE A 324 -20.98 -11.88 -6.70
C ILE A 324 -21.97 -12.23 -5.58
N GLY A 325 -22.54 -13.43 -5.62
CA GLY A 325 -23.67 -13.75 -4.76
C GLY A 325 -24.86 -12.81 -5.00
N GLY A 326 -25.29 -12.12 -3.93
CA GLY A 326 -26.35 -11.11 -3.98
C GLY A 326 -25.89 -9.69 -4.30
N ILE A 327 -24.57 -9.45 -4.35
CA ILE A 327 -23.97 -8.13 -4.59
C ILE A 327 -23.82 -7.91 -6.09
N GLU A 328 -24.22 -6.74 -6.57
CA GLU A 328 -24.01 -6.31 -7.95
C GLU A 328 -23.16 -5.06 -8.00
N PHE A 329 -22.14 -5.10 -8.84
CA PHE A 329 -21.32 -3.95 -9.21
C PHE A 329 -21.61 -3.56 -10.65
N THR A 330 -21.55 -2.26 -10.94
CA THR A 330 -21.82 -1.71 -12.27
C THR A 330 -20.61 -1.00 -12.83
N ASN A 331 -20.44 -1.12 -14.14
CA ASN A 331 -19.36 -0.45 -14.89
C ASN A 331 -17.96 -0.70 -14.34
N CYS A 332 -17.64 -1.98 -14.05
CA CYS A 332 -16.34 -2.33 -13.49
C CYS A 332 -15.28 -2.52 -14.54
N PRO A 333 -14.06 -1.96 -14.33
CA PRO A 333 -12.90 -2.31 -15.13
C PRO A 333 -12.53 -3.79 -14.88
N VAL A 334 -12.23 -4.49 -15.96
CA VAL A 334 -11.76 -5.88 -15.94
C VAL A 334 -10.51 -5.96 -16.78
N GLU A 335 -9.44 -6.47 -16.18
CA GLU A 335 -8.19 -6.70 -16.87
C GLU A 335 -8.18 -8.07 -17.54
N ILE A 336 -7.76 -8.14 -18.80
CA ILE A 336 -7.69 -9.37 -19.58
C ILE A 336 -6.23 -9.67 -19.89
N LEU A 337 -5.69 -10.75 -19.36
CA LEU A 337 -4.33 -11.19 -19.65
C LEU A 337 -4.25 -11.94 -20.98
N GLU A 338 -3.33 -11.52 -21.85
CA GLU A 338 -3.08 -12.18 -23.14
C GLU A 338 -2.52 -13.60 -23.00
N LYS A 339 -1.69 -13.80 -21.97
CA LYS A 339 -1.12 -15.10 -21.61
C LYS A 339 -1.35 -15.35 -20.14
N TRP A 340 -2.20 -16.28 -19.85
CA TRP A 340 -2.43 -16.78 -18.50
C TRP A 340 -1.38 -17.83 -18.18
N SER A 341 -0.56 -17.57 -17.17
CA SER A 341 0.51 -18.48 -16.75
C SER A 341 0.27 -19.09 -15.37
N VAL A 342 -0.75 -18.62 -14.68
CA VAL A 342 -1.10 -19.04 -13.33
C VAL A 342 -2.36 -19.87 -13.42
N LEU A 343 -2.23 -21.20 -13.27
CA LEU A 343 -3.30 -22.17 -13.07
C LEU A 343 -4.39 -22.25 -14.17
N ASP A 344 -5.14 -23.33 -14.18
CA ASP A 344 -6.38 -23.52 -14.96
C ASP A 344 -7.58 -22.70 -14.41
N SER A 345 -7.32 -21.60 -13.68
CA SER A 345 -8.39 -20.70 -13.21
C SER A 345 -8.84 -19.75 -14.33
N ASP A 346 -10.10 -19.33 -14.25
CA ASP A 346 -10.65 -18.31 -15.17
C ASP A 346 -10.07 -16.91 -14.92
N GLY A 347 -9.55 -16.65 -13.71
CA GLY A 347 -8.98 -15.35 -13.32
C GLY A 347 -8.81 -15.19 -11.81
N LEU A 348 -8.49 -13.95 -11.42
CA LEU A 348 -8.32 -13.50 -10.03
C LEU A 348 -9.33 -12.41 -9.71
N ILE A 349 -9.70 -12.31 -8.43
CA ILE A 349 -10.47 -11.20 -7.88
C ILE A 349 -9.81 -10.72 -6.59
N GLY A 350 -9.37 -9.46 -6.58
CA GLY A 350 -8.86 -8.80 -5.40
C GLY A 350 -9.95 -8.58 -4.35
N ALA A 351 -9.59 -8.66 -3.08
CA ALA A 351 -10.54 -8.32 -2.02
C ALA A 351 -10.83 -6.81 -1.95
N ASP A 352 -10.01 -5.98 -2.57
CA ASP A 352 -10.18 -4.54 -2.76
C ASP A 352 -11.42 -4.17 -3.59
N VAL A 353 -11.97 -5.10 -4.38
CA VAL A 353 -13.28 -4.92 -5.05
C VAL A 353 -14.41 -4.60 -4.05
N PHE A 354 -14.21 -4.97 -2.77
CA PHE A 354 -15.13 -4.70 -1.68
C PHE A 354 -14.64 -3.59 -0.73
N ASP A 355 -13.73 -2.72 -1.14
CA ASP A 355 -13.08 -1.70 -0.30
C ASP A 355 -14.02 -0.72 0.39
N ALA A 356 -15.22 -0.50 -0.18
CA ALA A 356 -16.29 0.27 0.43
C ALA A 356 -17.04 -0.48 1.56
N SER A 357 -16.56 -1.68 1.94
CA SER A 357 -17.21 -2.56 2.91
C SER A 357 -16.18 -3.19 3.85
N GLN A 358 -16.65 -3.64 5.01
CA GLN A 358 -15.89 -4.55 5.84
C GLN A 358 -15.91 -5.95 5.22
N VAL A 359 -14.74 -6.52 4.99
CA VAL A 359 -14.57 -7.84 4.36
C VAL A 359 -14.18 -8.86 5.42
N ALA A 360 -14.75 -10.06 5.40
CA ALA A 360 -14.29 -11.19 6.18
C ALA A 360 -14.21 -12.45 5.31
N LEU A 361 -13.00 -12.96 5.16
CA LEU A 361 -12.73 -14.25 4.53
C LEU A 361 -12.72 -15.33 5.60
N ASP A 362 -13.85 -16.03 5.77
CA ASP A 362 -14.04 -17.12 6.74
C ASP A 362 -13.58 -18.43 6.08
N PHE A 363 -12.27 -18.69 6.13
CA PHE A 363 -11.71 -19.91 5.52
C PHE A 363 -12.25 -21.20 6.15
N PRO A 364 -12.42 -21.30 7.48
CA PRO A 364 -13.01 -22.50 8.09
C PRO A 364 -14.44 -22.82 7.65
N LYS A 365 -15.23 -21.79 7.30
CA LYS A 365 -16.61 -21.97 6.80
C LYS A 365 -16.72 -21.90 5.28
N HIS A 366 -15.64 -21.54 4.62
CA HIS A 366 -15.61 -21.28 3.18
C HIS A 366 -16.64 -20.21 2.76
N GLU A 367 -16.61 -19.07 3.44
CA GLU A 367 -17.53 -17.96 3.21
C GLU A 367 -16.78 -16.62 3.10
N LEU A 368 -17.13 -15.83 2.11
CA LEU A 368 -16.86 -14.40 2.08
C LEU A 368 -18.06 -13.69 2.72
N ARG A 369 -17.80 -12.87 3.73
CA ARG A 369 -18.81 -11.99 4.31
C ARG A 369 -18.45 -10.53 4.03
N VAL A 370 -19.43 -9.78 3.61
CA VAL A 370 -19.35 -8.35 3.34
C VAL A 370 -20.36 -7.64 4.21
N ALA A 371 -19.95 -6.61 4.94
CA ALA A 371 -20.79 -5.83 5.83
C ALA A 371 -20.48 -4.32 5.69
N PRO A 372 -21.38 -3.43 6.11
CA PRO A 372 -21.12 -2.00 6.12
C PRO A 372 -19.90 -1.65 6.99
N LEU A 373 -19.10 -0.69 6.53
CA LEU A 373 -18.07 -0.09 7.37
C LEU A 373 -18.69 0.71 8.51
N PRO A 374 -18.05 0.76 9.69
CA PRO A 374 -18.50 1.60 10.80
C PRO A 374 -18.58 3.08 10.39
N GLU A 375 -19.62 3.76 10.88
CA GLU A 375 -19.77 5.21 10.65
C GLU A 375 -18.69 5.97 11.41
N ARG A 376 -17.96 6.85 10.73
CA ARG A 376 -16.99 7.74 11.37
C ARG A 376 -17.71 8.87 12.10
N PRO A 377 -17.33 9.22 13.33
CA PRO A 377 -17.92 10.35 14.05
C PRO A 377 -17.74 11.65 13.27
N GLY A 378 -18.84 12.35 13.00
CA GLY A 378 -18.83 13.65 12.33
C GLY A 378 -18.70 13.59 10.80
N GLU A 379 -18.56 12.42 10.20
CA GLU A 379 -18.58 12.25 8.74
C GLU A 379 -19.98 12.59 8.20
N LYS A 380 -20.01 13.54 7.27
CA LYS A 380 -21.25 13.87 6.56
C LYS A 380 -21.46 12.84 5.46
N LYS A 381 -22.60 12.16 5.48
CA LYS A 381 -22.96 11.31 4.34
C LYS A 381 -22.98 12.15 3.07
N PRO A 382 -22.32 11.69 2.00
CA PRO A 382 -22.36 12.40 0.74
C PRO A 382 -23.81 12.56 0.28
N ASP A 383 -24.17 13.76 -0.15
CA ASP A 383 -25.47 14.02 -0.73
C ASP A 383 -25.53 13.34 -2.10
N ALA A 384 -26.37 12.31 -2.22
CA ALA A 384 -26.47 11.52 -3.46
C ALA A 384 -26.75 12.40 -4.70
N ALA A 385 -27.52 13.48 -4.54
CA ALA A 385 -27.79 14.41 -5.64
C ALA A 385 -26.56 15.24 -6.05
N LYS A 386 -25.61 15.47 -5.12
CA LYS A 386 -24.33 16.14 -5.43
C LYS A 386 -23.30 15.17 -6.02
N LEU A 387 -23.37 13.90 -5.65
CA LEU A 387 -22.56 12.83 -6.23
C LEU A 387 -22.77 12.72 -7.75
N ASP A 388 -24.03 12.75 -8.18
CA ASP A 388 -24.36 12.65 -9.61
C ASP A 388 -24.04 13.94 -10.39
N ALA A 389 -24.02 15.10 -9.72
CA ALA A 389 -23.77 16.39 -10.36
C ALA A 389 -22.27 16.76 -10.44
N ALA A 390 -21.44 16.25 -9.55
CA ALA A 390 -20.01 16.56 -9.49
C ALA A 390 -19.15 15.74 -10.50
N GLY A 391 -19.72 14.65 -11.03
CA GLY A 391 -18.99 13.78 -11.97
C GLY A 391 -17.68 13.27 -11.41
N ASP A 392 -16.64 13.29 -12.27
CA ASP A 392 -15.29 12.80 -11.96
C ASP A 392 -14.47 13.68 -11.00
N ASP A 393 -14.92 14.91 -10.74
CA ASP A 393 -14.21 15.90 -9.89
C ASP A 393 -14.73 15.94 -8.45
N GLN A 394 -15.44 14.90 -8.02
CA GLN A 394 -15.82 14.82 -6.62
C GLN A 394 -14.59 14.75 -5.73
N GLU A 395 -14.44 15.72 -4.84
CA GLU A 395 -13.39 15.69 -3.82
C GLU A 395 -13.75 14.60 -2.81
N VAL A 396 -13.02 13.48 -2.85
CA VAL A 396 -13.02 12.52 -1.75
C VAL A 396 -12.18 13.16 -0.64
N GLU A 397 -12.84 13.57 0.44
CA GLU A 397 -12.14 14.13 1.60
C GLU A 397 -11.17 13.08 2.14
N ALA A 398 -9.89 13.43 2.20
CA ALA A 398 -8.88 12.55 2.76
C ALA A 398 -9.09 12.46 4.28
N HIS A 399 -9.20 11.25 4.80
CA HIS A 399 -9.39 10.98 6.22
C HIS A 399 -8.20 10.22 6.80
N ASP A 400 -7.99 10.39 8.09
CA ASP A 400 -7.11 9.51 8.85
C ASP A 400 -7.89 8.28 9.34
N PRO A 401 -7.25 7.13 9.59
CA PRO A 401 -7.93 5.91 9.99
C PRO A 401 -8.76 6.07 11.26
N TYR A 402 -9.95 5.50 11.24
CA TYR A 402 -10.85 5.43 12.38
C TYR A 402 -10.95 3.99 12.89
N ILE A 403 -10.65 3.77 14.16
CA ILE A 403 -10.86 2.48 14.81
C ILE A 403 -12.16 2.57 15.62
N ALA A 404 -13.20 1.92 15.11
CA ALA A 404 -14.47 1.83 15.83
C ALA A 404 -14.30 1.02 17.14
N PRO A 405 -15.11 1.28 18.18
CA PRO A 405 -14.99 0.57 19.46
C PRO A 405 -15.04 -0.96 19.33
N GLU A 406 -15.88 -1.48 18.43
CA GLU A 406 -15.98 -2.91 18.12
C GLU A 406 -14.74 -3.47 17.42
N MET A 407 -13.94 -2.61 16.79
CA MET A 407 -12.68 -2.93 16.10
C MET A 407 -11.44 -2.67 16.97
N ALA A 408 -11.59 -2.44 18.28
CA ALA A 408 -10.46 -2.09 19.16
C ALA A 408 -9.33 -3.13 19.22
N LYS A 409 -9.58 -4.37 18.77
CA LYS A 409 -8.58 -5.44 18.65
C LYS A 409 -7.92 -5.52 17.28
N TRP A 410 -8.43 -4.79 16.30
CA TRP A 410 -7.89 -4.82 14.96
C TRP A 410 -6.54 -4.11 14.91
N LEU A 411 -5.69 -4.59 14.04
CA LEU A 411 -4.32 -4.11 13.92
C LEU A 411 -4.20 -3.19 12.73
N ARG A 412 -3.50 -2.10 12.91
CA ARG A 412 -3.07 -1.25 11.82
C ARG A 412 -2.02 -1.96 10.98
N ILE A 413 -2.21 -1.92 9.68
CA ILE A 413 -1.24 -2.39 8.70
C ILE A 413 -0.78 -1.23 7.84
N TYR A 414 0.28 -1.44 7.09
CA TYR A 414 0.66 -0.55 6.00
C TYR A 414 0.00 -1.01 4.72
N ARG A 415 -0.18 -0.11 3.77
CA ARG A 415 -0.76 -0.43 2.47
C ARG A 415 -0.07 0.34 1.36
N SER A 416 0.29 -0.36 0.29
CA SER A 416 0.76 0.23 -0.97
C SER A 416 -0.19 -0.23 -2.08
N GLY A 417 -0.95 0.70 -2.66
CA GLY A 417 -2.01 0.33 -3.60
C GLY A 417 -3.03 -0.64 -2.98
N TRP A 418 -3.14 -1.84 -3.54
CA TRP A 418 -3.95 -2.95 -3.01
C TRP A 418 -3.18 -3.87 -2.04
N ASP A 419 -1.85 -3.81 -2.02
CA ASP A 419 -1.01 -4.69 -1.21
C ASP A 419 -1.14 -4.37 0.29
N LEU A 420 -1.57 -5.37 1.05
CA LEU A 420 -1.73 -5.32 2.50
C LEU A 420 -0.42 -5.72 3.16
N LEU A 421 0.38 -4.75 3.59
CA LEU A 421 1.70 -4.94 4.18
C LEU A 421 1.58 -5.17 5.69
N MET A 422 1.62 -6.44 6.09
CA MET A 422 1.48 -6.89 7.48
C MET A 422 2.81 -6.79 8.22
N PRO A 423 2.91 -6.00 9.30
CA PRO A 423 4.05 -6.07 10.21
C PRO A 423 4.18 -7.48 10.79
N THR A 424 5.33 -8.11 10.54
CA THR A 424 5.60 -9.51 10.87
C THR A 424 6.94 -9.63 11.58
N GLY A 425 6.93 -10.15 12.79
CA GLY A 425 8.14 -10.50 13.51
C GLY A 425 8.68 -11.85 13.03
N ILE A 426 9.98 -11.94 12.78
CA ILE A 426 10.67 -13.20 12.51
C ILE A 426 11.75 -13.46 13.54
N VAL A 427 11.95 -14.73 13.91
CA VAL A 427 12.95 -15.12 14.93
C VAL A 427 13.46 -16.54 14.71
N GLU A 428 14.72 -16.78 15.06
CA GLU A 428 15.23 -18.15 15.18
C GLU A 428 14.43 -18.92 16.25
N THR A 429 13.86 -20.07 15.90
CA THR A 429 12.95 -20.84 16.81
C THR A 429 13.56 -21.12 18.18
N LYS A 430 14.88 -21.27 18.28
CA LYS A 430 15.59 -21.50 19.54
C LYS A 430 15.67 -20.26 20.46
N ARG A 431 15.44 -19.07 19.92
CA ARG A 431 15.61 -17.78 20.62
C ARG A 431 14.30 -17.12 21.04
N ILE A 432 13.17 -17.80 20.92
CA ILE A 432 11.83 -17.25 21.22
C ILE A 432 11.70 -16.69 22.66
N LYS A 433 12.53 -17.15 23.59
CA LYS A 433 12.43 -16.79 25.03
C LYS A 433 13.23 -15.54 25.43
N GLY A 434 13.94 -14.89 24.50
CA GLY A 434 14.77 -13.70 24.78
C GLY A 434 14.14 -12.41 24.23
N GLU A 435 14.12 -11.34 25.04
CA GLU A 435 13.80 -9.99 24.58
C GLU A 435 14.85 -9.57 23.54
N GLY A 436 14.41 -8.93 22.44
CA GLY A 436 15.28 -8.44 21.37
C GLY A 436 15.69 -9.45 20.31
N ALA A 437 15.13 -10.66 20.32
CA ALA A 437 15.43 -11.70 19.32
C ALA A 437 14.60 -11.53 18.03
N TRP A 438 13.48 -10.84 18.09
CA TRP A 438 12.58 -10.63 16.95
C TRP A 438 13.11 -9.56 15.99
N LYS A 439 12.93 -9.84 14.70
CA LYS A 439 13.20 -8.88 13.63
C LYS A 439 11.88 -8.49 12.99
N ASP A 440 11.54 -7.23 13.03
CA ASP A 440 10.33 -6.70 12.40
C ASP A 440 10.56 -6.60 10.89
N LYS A 441 9.60 -7.11 10.12
CA LYS A 441 9.59 -7.18 8.65
C LYS A 441 8.20 -6.88 8.13
N LEU A 442 8.10 -6.53 6.85
CA LEU A 442 6.82 -6.40 6.16
C LEU A 442 6.58 -7.58 5.23
N PHE A 443 5.41 -8.20 5.36
CA PHE A 443 4.95 -9.29 4.50
C PHE A 443 3.62 -8.90 3.85
N ILE A 444 3.45 -9.21 2.58
CA ILE A 444 2.14 -9.08 1.93
C ILE A 444 1.21 -10.20 2.43
N LEU A 445 -0.04 -9.85 2.78
CA LEU A 445 -1.11 -10.83 2.95
C LEU A 445 -1.63 -11.23 1.57
N ASP A 446 -1.33 -12.45 1.15
CA ASP A 446 -1.58 -12.94 -0.20
C ASP A 446 -2.36 -14.25 -0.19
N THR A 447 -3.69 -14.17 -0.25
CA THR A 447 -4.57 -15.36 -0.29
C THR A 447 -4.52 -16.09 -1.63
N GLY A 448 -3.95 -15.48 -2.66
CA GLY A 448 -3.68 -16.08 -3.97
C GLY A 448 -2.44 -16.98 -3.99
N SER A 449 -1.53 -16.79 -3.02
CA SER A 449 -0.32 -17.61 -2.93
C SER A 449 -0.59 -18.96 -2.27
N GLU A 450 -0.24 -20.05 -2.97
CA GLU A 450 -0.36 -21.42 -2.47
C GLU A 450 0.64 -21.77 -1.36
N THR A 451 1.64 -20.91 -1.10
CA THR A 451 2.68 -21.12 -0.11
C THR A 451 3.06 -19.82 0.58
N ASN A 452 3.58 -19.93 1.82
CA ASN A 452 4.25 -18.81 2.44
C ASN A 452 5.63 -18.63 1.84
N LEU A 453 6.06 -17.40 1.62
CA LEU A 453 7.35 -17.05 1.04
C LEU A 453 8.12 -16.09 1.93
N ILE A 454 9.45 -16.20 1.91
CA ILE A 454 10.35 -15.26 2.57
C ILE A 454 11.50 -14.87 1.64
N SER A 455 11.96 -13.62 1.70
CA SER A 455 13.14 -13.19 0.94
C SER A 455 14.41 -13.86 1.50
N PRO A 456 15.40 -14.18 0.65
CA PRO A 456 16.67 -14.71 1.13
C PRO A 456 17.41 -13.77 2.09
N ALA A 457 17.23 -12.45 1.95
CA ALA A 457 17.79 -11.44 2.82
C ALA A 457 17.22 -11.56 4.24
N ALA A 458 15.88 -11.49 4.38
CA ALA A 458 15.22 -11.61 5.66
C ALA A 458 15.45 -12.99 6.32
N ALA A 459 15.42 -14.06 5.54
CA ALA A 459 15.64 -15.41 6.05
C ALA A 459 17.04 -15.59 6.67
N ARG A 460 18.10 -15.03 6.06
CA ARG A 460 19.47 -15.14 6.57
C ARG A 460 19.68 -14.49 7.95
N GLU A 461 18.82 -13.58 8.33
CA GLU A 461 18.88 -12.95 9.65
C GLU A 461 18.50 -13.92 10.80
N VAL A 462 17.71 -14.98 10.48
CA VAL A 462 17.13 -15.86 11.49
C VAL A 462 17.36 -17.35 11.24
N THR A 463 17.82 -17.74 10.05
CA THR A 463 18.05 -19.15 9.70
C THR A 463 19.07 -19.30 8.56
N LYS A 464 19.39 -20.56 8.23
CA LYS A 464 20.22 -20.88 7.06
C LYS A 464 19.36 -20.87 5.81
N VAL A 465 19.91 -20.41 4.71
CA VAL A 465 19.28 -20.40 3.39
C VAL A 465 20.15 -21.20 2.44
N SER A 466 19.56 -22.19 1.78
CA SER A 466 20.20 -23.04 0.76
C SER A 466 19.43 -22.97 -0.55
N ARG A 467 20.12 -23.14 -1.66
CA ARG A 467 19.46 -23.21 -2.96
C ARG A 467 18.63 -24.49 -3.06
N ASP A 468 17.45 -24.38 -3.63
CA ASP A 468 16.55 -25.49 -3.90
C ASP A 468 16.14 -25.50 -5.37
N ASP A 469 16.74 -26.42 -6.13
CA ASP A 469 16.43 -26.60 -7.56
C ASP A 469 15.28 -27.62 -7.77
N SER A 470 14.70 -28.17 -6.70
CA SER A 470 13.61 -29.14 -6.77
C SER A 470 12.21 -28.50 -6.78
N VAL A 471 12.10 -27.26 -6.32
CA VAL A 471 10.83 -26.52 -6.22
C VAL A 471 10.74 -25.50 -7.35
N GLY A 472 9.64 -25.54 -8.09
CA GLY A 472 9.28 -24.52 -9.08
C GLY A 472 8.25 -23.55 -8.50
N ILE A 473 8.52 -22.26 -8.55
CA ILE A 473 7.57 -21.20 -8.22
C ILE A 473 7.20 -20.46 -9.49
N SER A 474 5.92 -20.23 -9.67
CA SER A 474 5.40 -19.47 -10.81
C SER A 474 4.39 -18.44 -10.34
N GLY A 475 4.44 -17.25 -10.89
CA GLY A 475 3.47 -16.17 -10.74
C GLY A 475 3.00 -15.66 -12.10
N ILE A 476 2.35 -14.50 -12.12
CA ILE A 476 1.84 -13.87 -13.36
C ILE A 476 2.97 -13.67 -14.38
N GLN A 477 4.20 -13.34 -13.95
CA GLN A 477 5.37 -13.20 -14.82
C GLN A 477 6.12 -14.53 -15.09
N ARG A 478 5.50 -15.69 -14.85
CA ARG A 478 6.06 -17.05 -15.03
C ARG A 478 7.02 -17.49 -13.90
N ALA A 479 7.86 -18.51 -14.24
CA ALA A 479 8.73 -19.16 -13.28
C ALA A 479 9.78 -18.20 -12.70
N VAL A 480 10.07 -18.39 -11.42
CA VAL A 480 11.19 -17.78 -10.71
C VAL A 480 12.44 -18.59 -11.01
N ASP A 481 13.52 -17.94 -11.48
CA ASP A 481 14.75 -18.62 -11.91
C ASP A 481 15.57 -19.19 -10.75
N LYS A 482 15.46 -18.58 -9.56
CA LYS A 482 16.24 -19.00 -8.37
C LYS A 482 15.29 -19.18 -7.18
N VAL A 483 15.15 -20.41 -6.75
CA VAL A 483 14.39 -20.77 -5.56
C VAL A 483 15.39 -21.24 -4.49
N TYR A 484 15.10 -20.87 -3.24
CA TYR A 484 15.88 -21.26 -2.08
C TYR A 484 14.95 -21.85 -1.04
N GLU A 485 15.52 -22.61 -0.12
CA GLU A 485 14.86 -23.06 1.10
C GLU A 485 15.47 -22.33 2.30
N ALA A 486 14.63 -21.66 3.07
CA ALA A 486 14.94 -21.15 4.39
C ALA A 486 14.69 -22.25 5.42
N GLY A 487 15.66 -22.50 6.30
CA GLY A 487 15.52 -23.49 7.36
C GLY A 487 14.51 -23.09 8.43
N LYS A 488 14.54 -23.79 9.56
CA LYS A 488 13.57 -23.58 10.65
C LYS A 488 13.65 -22.20 11.28
N PHE A 489 12.51 -21.52 11.38
CA PHE A 489 12.32 -20.25 12.10
C PHE A 489 10.84 -20.09 12.51
N THR A 490 10.52 -19.01 13.23
CA THR A 490 9.16 -18.69 13.66
C THR A 490 8.77 -17.31 13.16
N LEU A 491 7.54 -17.17 12.65
CA LEU A 491 6.91 -15.90 12.32
C LEU A 491 5.84 -15.56 13.35
N ALA A 492 5.66 -14.26 13.61
CA ALA A 492 4.53 -13.73 14.36
C ALA A 492 3.93 -12.55 13.60
N PHE A 493 2.67 -12.63 13.25
CA PHE A 493 1.92 -11.59 12.57
C PHE A 493 0.51 -11.51 13.14
N ALA A 494 -0.04 -10.32 13.19
CA ALA A 494 -1.27 -10.08 13.91
C ALA A 494 -1.18 -10.68 15.35
N ASN A 495 -2.14 -11.51 15.70
CA ASN A 495 -2.17 -12.25 16.96
C ASN A 495 -1.78 -13.74 16.78
N LEU A 496 -1.18 -14.08 15.65
CA LEU A 496 -0.84 -15.45 15.27
C LEU A 496 0.67 -15.70 15.36
N ARG A 497 1.03 -16.96 15.63
CA ARG A 497 2.40 -17.45 15.56
C ARG A 497 2.45 -18.70 14.71
N LEU A 498 3.37 -18.73 13.76
CA LEU A 498 3.60 -19.84 12.87
C LEU A 498 5.04 -20.34 13.01
N ASP A 499 5.21 -21.56 13.50
CA ASP A 499 6.49 -22.24 13.49
C ASP A 499 6.68 -22.93 12.14
N SER A 500 7.62 -22.43 11.36
CA SER A 500 7.94 -22.99 10.04
C SER A 500 9.14 -23.92 10.15
N PRO A 501 9.00 -25.22 9.82
CA PRO A 501 10.13 -26.14 9.78
C PRO A 501 11.08 -25.83 8.62
N SER A 502 10.54 -25.38 7.52
CA SER A 502 11.23 -24.78 6.36
C SER A 502 10.25 -23.90 5.61
N MET A 503 10.76 -22.96 4.81
CA MET A 503 9.94 -22.07 3.98
C MET A 503 10.62 -21.81 2.66
N THR A 504 9.83 -21.81 1.59
CA THR A 504 10.31 -21.39 0.26
C THR A 504 10.79 -19.94 0.30
N SER A 505 11.94 -19.70 -0.30
CA SER A 505 12.55 -18.39 -0.31
C SER A 505 12.86 -17.96 -1.74
N ILE A 506 12.39 -16.77 -2.11
CA ILE A 506 12.57 -16.17 -3.44
C ILE A 506 12.96 -14.71 -3.32
N ASP A 507 13.57 -14.18 -4.38
CA ASP A 507 13.88 -12.76 -4.48
C ASP A 507 12.59 -11.93 -4.58
N THR A 508 12.39 -11.02 -3.62
CA THR A 508 11.23 -10.12 -3.53
C THR A 508 11.58 -8.68 -3.94
N THR A 509 12.77 -8.44 -4.51
CA THR A 509 13.24 -7.09 -4.87
C THR A 509 12.26 -6.36 -5.79
N LYS A 510 11.62 -7.04 -6.74
CA LYS A 510 10.65 -6.42 -7.65
C LYS A 510 9.38 -5.97 -6.93
N LEU A 511 8.88 -6.77 -5.98
CA LEU A 511 7.74 -6.38 -5.13
C LEU A 511 8.12 -5.16 -4.29
N SER A 512 9.27 -5.25 -3.62
CA SER A 512 9.82 -4.15 -2.82
C SER A 512 9.99 -2.85 -3.62
N HIS A 513 10.35 -2.96 -4.90
CA HIS A 513 10.50 -1.81 -5.79
C HIS A 513 9.14 -1.21 -6.17
N GLY A 514 8.14 -2.06 -6.39
CA GLY A 514 6.75 -1.63 -6.67
C GLY A 514 6.13 -0.90 -5.49
N ASP A 515 6.37 -1.38 -4.27
CA ASP A 515 5.79 -0.84 -3.04
C ASP A 515 6.58 0.32 -2.42
N GLY A 516 7.79 0.59 -2.91
CA GLY A 516 8.68 1.60 -2.34
C GLY A 516 9.30 1.22 -0.98
N VAL A 517 8.93 0.06 -0.43
CA VAL A 517 9.43 -0.49 0.84
C VAL A 517 9.85 -1.94 0.66
N GLU A 518 10.73 -2.45 1.54
CA GLU A 518 11.12 -3.86 1.48
C GLU A 518 9.93 -4.76 1.84
N VAL A 519 9.56 -5.61 0.89
CA VAL A 519 8.67 -6.75 1.09
C VAL A 519 9.52 -7.97 1.41
N SER A 520 9.51 -8.38 2.66
CA SER A 520 10.35 -9.49 3.14
C SER A 520 9.75 -10.87 2.88
N GLY A 521 8.51 -10.93 2.40
CA GLY A 521 7.85 -12.19 2.05
C GLY A 521 6.34 -12.06 1.85
N LEU A 522 5.67 -13.22 1.73
CA LEU A 522 4.23 -13.32 1.59
C LEU A 522 3.67 -14.28 2.65
N ILE A 523 2.58 -13.88 3.28
CA ILE A 523 1.76 -14.75 4.14
C ILE A 523 0.67 -15.31 3.25
N GLY A 524 0.89 -16.53 2.77
CA GLY A 524 0.01 -17.20 1.81
C GLY A 524 -1.18 -17.88 2.47
N ALA A 525 -2.06 -18.42 1.62
CA ALA A 525 -3.26 -19.14 2.01
C ALA A 525 -3.05 -20.24 3.09
N PRO A 526 -1.96 -21.04 3.09
CA PRO A 526 -1.76 -22.07 4.11
C PRO A 526 -1.68 -21.54 5.55
N ALA A 527 -1.17 -20.31 5.77
CA ALA A 527 -1.15 -19.68 7.07
C ALA A 527 -2.53 -19.18 7.52
N LEU A 528 -3.47 -19.00 6.57
CA LEU A 528 -4.77 -18.38 6.78
C LEU A 528 -5.94 -19.39 6.83
N PHE A 529 -5.73 -20.67 6.48
CA PHE A 529 -6.82 -21.65 6.38
C PHE A 529 -7.58 -21.91 7.70
N GLN A 530 -7.02 -21.55 8.83
CA GLN A 530 -7.65 -21.75 10.15
C GLN A 530 -8.14 -20.44 10.77
N VAL A 531 -8.18 -19.36 9.99
CA VAL A 531 -8.58 -18.05 10.48
C VAL A 531 -9.76 -17.49 9.72
N VAL A 532 -10.49 -16.59 10.36
CA VAL A 532 -11.33 -15.60 9.68
C VAL A 532 -10.46 -14.35 9.52
N LEU A 533 -10.14 -14.01 8.29
CA LEU A 533 -9.37 -12.81 7.96
C LEU A 533 -10.35 -11.65 7.74
N HIS A 534 -10.38 -10.72 8.67
CA HIS A 534 -11.16 -9.50 8.56
C HIS A 534 -10.28 -8.37 8.00
N ILE A 535 -10.80 -7.61 7.04
CA ILE A 535 -10.09 -6.51 6.37
C ILE A 535 -11.01 -5.28 6.31
N ASP A 536 -10.47 -4.13 6.68
CA ASP A 536 -11.01 -2.81 6.39
C ASP A 536 -9.99 -2.04 5.57
N TYR A 537 -10.22 -1.98 4.25
CA TYR A 537 -9.36 -1.26 3.31
C TYR A 537 -9.43 0.26 3.50
N ARG A 538 -10.57 0.79 3.96
CA ARG A 538 -10.76 2.23 4.18
C ARG A 538 -9.83 2.76 5.28
N ASP A 539 -9.69 1.98 6.36
CA ASP A 539 -8.98 2.40 7.57
C ASP A 539 -7.65 1.65 7.78
N ASN A 540 -7.20 0.85 6.80
CA ASN A 540 -6.00 0.01 6.86
C ASN A 540 -5.94 -0.87 8.12
N LEU A 541 -7.04 -1.60 8.39
CA LEU A 541 -7.16 -2.44 9.55
C LEU A 541 -7.35 -3.91 9.17
N VAL A 542 -6.71 -4.78 9.91
CA VAL A 542 -6.83 -6.24 9.75
C VAL A 542 -6.99 -6.90 11.11
N TRP A 543 -7.80 -7.96 11.14
CA TRP A 543 -7.92 -8.84 12.30
C TRP A 543 -7.97 -10.30 11.85
N CYS A 544 -7.16 -11.16 12.51
CA CYS A 544 -7.16 -12.59 12.30
C CYS A 544 -7.85 -13.29 13.48
N GLU A 545 -9.04 -13.82 13.26
CA GLU A 545 -9.76 -14.60 14.26
C GLU A 545 -9.42 -16.09 14.07
N TYR A 546 -8.67 -16.66 15.02
CA TYR A 546 -8.33 -18.07 14.97
C TYR A 546 -9.50 -18.95 15.37
N THR A 547 -9.84 -19.91 14.54
CA THR A 547 -10.87 -20.90 14.81
C THR A 547 -10.20 -22.26 15.00
N LYS A 548 -10.33 -22.84 16.22
CA LYS A 548 -9.82 -24.20 16.45
C LYS A 548 -10.51 -25.17 15.48
N PRO A 549 -9.75 -26.01 14.77
CA PRO A 549 -10.33 -27.14 14.03
C PRO A 549 -11.19 -27.99 14.98
N LYS A 550 -12.38 -28.36 14.52
CA LYS A 550 -13.27 -29.28 15.25
C LYS A 550 -12.75 -30.70 15.18
#